data_b552d01d721a244f8fcbfec4977351fe
#
_entry.id   b552d01d721a244f8fcbfec4977351fe
#
_cell.length_a   1.000
_cell.length_b   1.000
_cell.length_c   1.000
_cell.angle_alpha   90.00
_cell.angle_beta   90.00
_cell.angle_gamma   90.00
#
_symmetry.space_group_name_H-M   'P 1'
#
loop_
_entity.id
_entity.type
_entity.pdbx_description
1 polymer ?
#
loop_
_entity_poly.entity_id
_entity_poly.type
_entity_poly.pdbx_seq_one_letter_code
_entity_poly.pdbx_strand_id
1 'polypeptide(L)'
;MSDRSDAVTLTVSGVSKPALTVESQSSVFTGDSVTLRCEGIQSQNGWEFLWRKDSNPESTGAATKTINSVTVSDGGEYSCRARKREYYTDYSKPVAVTIYEKPKPKVTIKPALHVFRRETVTLRCDIYDEGVTSWSYYWYKDNSRSVFSDGQKHTFSSVTESDAGEYSCKGSETEGSRWSQTSDKVKLTVSDPRAVLSVSPQKWLTEGDPVTLICEVHSFSTGWTFSWFTLTDSAENRHQYNLLSDSSRGAGGNYTVSSAVNHTGVYVCRAEREKSVYKTQHSNTQQLWVTGVSPPVSLIVSPSRTQHFTSVSLSLSCEDQSNSTGWRVRRYTDSGRLEDCSSLRRGSRTGSTCTISFTYASDTGVYWCQSESGEKHHPVNITVHSGVILESPVHPVTEGDHLTLRCLYRHTTAPNLRADFYKDGSLIQNQTTEMNITTVSKSHEGFYSCKHPERGASPKSWISVRRVSNEHCLFDSESQMCVLNILSSVLAACPYLLVTVVLIFRCCRMRESLKERREQKKETTRNTTTTDLSHSLR
;
A
#
# COMPACT_ATOMS: atom_id res chain seq x y z
N MET A 1 -51.60 -111.53 -18.39
CA MET A 1 -51.66 -110.17 -18.97
C MET A 1 -51.22 -109.22 -17.88
N SER A 2 -50.03 -108.62 -18.01
CA SER A 2 -49.58 -107.69 -17.02
C SER A 2 -49.97 -106.27 -17.49
N ASP A 3 -50.65 -105.52 -16.64
CA ASP A 3 -51.07 -104.19 -16.90
C ASP A 3 -49.81 -103.25 -17.00
N ARG A 4 -49.83 -102.48 -18.04
CA ARG A 4 -48.80 -101.42 -18.26
C ARG A 4 -48.96 -100.33 -17.20
N SER A 5 -47.91 -100.04 -16.52
CA SER A 5 -47.87 -98.85 -15.63
C SER A 5 -48.14 -97.57 -16.39
N ASP A 6 -48.86 -96.66 -15.75
CA ASP A 6 -49.12 -95.32 -16.30
C ASP A 6 -47.83 -94.55 -16.59
N ALA A 7 -47.83 -93.78 -17.68
CA ALA A 7 -46.68 -92.93 -18.07
C ALA A 7 -46.55 -91.80 -17.11
N VAL A 8 -45.40 -91.71 -16.46
CA VAL A 8 -45.02 -90.58 -15.63
C VAL A 8 -44.27 -89.54 -16.50
N THR A 9 -44.87 -88.38 -16.67
CA THR A 9 -44.23 -87.29 -17.38
C THR A 9 -43.27 -86.57 -16.44
N LEU A 10 -41.96 -86.62 -16.73
CA LEU A 10 -40.94 -85.93 -16.02
C LEU A 10 -40.74 -84.58 -16.71
N THR A 11 -41.16 -83.47 -16.07
CA THR A 11 -40.91 -82.15 -16.55
C THR A 11 -39.60 -81.65 -15.93
N VAL A 12 -38.56 -81.44 -16.73
CA VAL A 12 -37.30 -80.81 -16.31
C VAL A 12 -37.46 -79.34 -16.54
N SER A 13 -37.68 -78.58 -15.47
CA SER A 13 -37.64 -77.15 -15.51
C SER A 13 -36.23 -76.69 -15.21
N GLY A 14 -35.65 -75.91 -16.11
CA GLY A 14 -34.34 -75.24 -15.87
C GLY A 14 -34.44 -74.28 -14.71
N VAL A 15 -33.39 -74.20 -13.92
CA VAL A 15 -33.31 -73.19 -12.85
C VAL A 15 -33.32 -71.78 -13.48
N SER A 16 -34.26 -70.95 -13.07
CA SER A 16 -34.42 -69.60 -13.61
C SER A 16 -33.18 -68.74 -13.35
N LYS A 17 -32.84 -67.88 -14.30
CA LYS A 17 -31.80 -66.91 -14.20
C LYS A 17 -32.11 -65.96 -13.04
N PRO A 18 -31.16 -65.69 -12.10
CA PRO A 18 -31.41 -64.77 -11.00
C PRO A 18 -31.58 -63.34 -11.50
N ALA A 19 -32.31 -62.50 -10.73
CA ALA A 19 -32.44 -61.11 -10.90
C ALA A 19 -31.52 -60.38 -9.86
N LEU A 20 -30.79 -59.34 -10.28
CA LEU A 20 -30.03 -58.51 -9.38
C LEU A 20 -30.78 -57.20 -9.13
N THR A 21 -31.00 -56.89 -7.86
CA THR A 21 -31.59 -55.65 -7.41
C THR A 21 -30.57 -54.89 -6.54
N VAL A 22 -30.60 -53.57 -6.62
CA VAL A 22 -29.77 -52.70 -5.81
C VAL A 22 -30.67 -51.91 -4.87
N GLU A 23 -30.46 -52.10 -3.58
CA GLU A 23 -31.11 -51.28 -2.56
C GLU A 23 -30.17 -50.11 -2.25
N SER A 24 -30.36 -48.98 -2.94
CA SER A 24 -29.66 -47.74 -2.69
C SER A 24 -30.60 -46.55 -2.84
N GLN A 25 -30.20 -45.43 -2.30
CA GLN A 25 -30.83 -44.14 -2.57
C GLN A 25 -30.59 -43.72 -4.04
N SER A 26 -31.31 -42.74 -4.51
CA SER A 26 -31.25 -42.25 -5.90
C SER A 26 -29.84 -41.84 -6.36
N SER A 27 -28.98 -41.41 -5.45
CA SER A 27 -27.56 -41.15 -5.68
C SER A 27 -26.74 -41.71 -4.51
N VAL A 28 -25.64 -42.39 -4.78
CA VAL A 28 -24.72 -42.97 -3.80
C VAL A 28 -23.47 -42.15 -3.73
N PHE A 29 -23.06 -41.73 -2.53
CA PHE A 29 -21.82 -40.99 -2.28
C PHE A 29 -20.79 -41.84 -1.55
N THR A 30 -19.53 -41.46 -1.68
CA THR A 30 -18.45 -42.09 -0.92
C THR A 30 -18.74 -42.07 0.59
N GLY A 31 -18.56 -43.26 1.22
CA GLY A 31 -18.87 -43.48 2.63
C GLY A 31 -20.31 -43.95 2.92
N ASP A 32 -21.21 -44.00 1.93
CA ASP A 32 -22.52 -44.60 2.07
C ASP A 32 -22.40 -46.13 2.05
N SER A 33 -23.49 -46.86 2.22
CA SER A 33 -23.54 -48.32 2.05
C SER A 33 -24.46 -48.69 0.89
N VAL A 34 -24.06 -49.69 0.12
CA VAL A 34 -24.84 -50.26 -1.00
C VAL A 34 -25.14 -51.73 -0.71
N THR A 35 -26.39 -52.11 -0.85
CA THR A 35 -26.80 -53.50 -0.70
C THR A 35 -27.29 -54.04 -2.03
N LEU A 36 -26.65 -55.10 -2.49
CA LEU A 36 -26.98 -55.85 -3.71
C LEU A 36 -27.70 -57.11 -3.30
N ARG A 37 -28.86 -57.41 -3.93
CA ARG A 37 -29.61 -58.65 -3.70
C ARG A 37 -29.73 -59.41 -4.98
N CYS A 38 -29.38 -60.72 -4.88
CA CYS A 38 -29.52 -61.69 -5.94
C CYS A 38 -30.80 -62.53 -5.68
N GLU A 39 -31.87 -62.31 -6.44
CA GLU A 39 -33.20 -62.83 -6.20
C GLU A 39 -33.65 -63.77 -7.31
N GLY A 40 -34.81 -64.47 -7.13
CA GLY A 40 -35.43 -65.30 -8.15
C GLY A 40 -35.10 -66.82 -8.09
N ILE A 41 -34.38 -67.28 -7.04
CA ILE A 41 -34.12 -68.68 -6.76
C ILE A 41 -35.14 -69.19 -5.71
N GLN A 42 -36.03 -70.11 -6.11
CA GLN A 42 -37.19 -70.54 -5.30
C GLN A 42 -36.84 -71.21 -3.96
N SER A 43 -35.60 -71.60 -3.73
CA SER A 43 -35.15 -72.12 -2.44
C SER A 43 -33.67 -71.77 -2.28
N GLN A 44 -33.35 -70.89 -1.35
CA GLN A 44 -31.99 -70.48 -1.12
C GLN A 44 -31.15 -71.51 -0.34
N ASN A 45 -31.77 -72.55 0.24
CA ASN A 45 -31.07 -73.57 1.03
C ASN A 45 -30.11 -74.41 0.17
N GLY A 46 -28.81 -74.31 0.50
CA GLY A 46 -27.73 -75.01 -0.15
C GLY A 46 -27.28 -74.43 -1.48
N TRP A 47 -27.69 -73.23 -1.80
CA TRP A 47 -27.13 -72.44 -2.89
C TRP A 47 -26.07 -71.49 -2.39
N GLU A 48 -24.93 -71.34 -3.10
CA GLU A 48 -23.93 -70.35 -2.97
C GLU A 48 -24.08 -69.34 -4.09
N PHE A 49 -23.87 -68.03 -3.78
CA PHE A 49 -23.95 -66.93 -4.77
C PHE A 49 -22.57 -66.43 -5.15
N LEU A 50 -22.33 -66.39 -6.45
CA LEU A 50 -21.07 -65.88 -7.02
C LEU A 50 -21.31 -64.48 -7.60
N TRP A 51 -20.56 -63.56 -7.10
CA TRP A 51 -20.61 -62.17 -7.50
C TRP A 51 -19.49 -61.87 -8.49
N ARG A 52 -19.78 -61.01 -9.44
CA ARG A 52 -18.76 -60.46 -10.32
C ARG A 52 -18.99 -58.97 -10.51
N LYS A 53 -17.89 -58.23 -10.67
CA LYS A 53 -17.87 -56.83 -10.95
C LYS A 53 -17.06 -56.61 -12.23
N ASP A 54 -17.59 -55.76 -13.16
CA ASP A 54 -16.95 -55.44 -14.45
C ASP A 54 -16.44 -56.71 -15.18
N SER A 55 -17.27 -57.78 -15.17
CA SER A 55 -16.95 -59.08 -15.71
C SER A 55 -15.87 -59.89 -14.94
N ASN A 56 -15.25 -59.34 -13.91
CA ASN A 56 -14.27 -60.07 -13.08
C ASN A 56 -14.94 -60.76 -11.89
N PRO A 57 -14.54 -61.98 -11.55
CA PRO A 57 -15.02 -62.65 -10.34
C PRO A 57 -14.60 -61.85 -9.10
N GLU A 58 -15.52 -61.61 -8.18
CA GLU A 58 -15.24 -60.84 -6.98
C GLU A 58 -15.31 -61.67 -5.70
N SER A 59 -16.44 -62.35 -5.46
CA SER A 59 -16.62 -63.12 -4.22
C SER A 59 -17.66 -64.21 -4.36
N THR A 60 -17.62 -65.20 -3.46
CA THR A 60 -18.70 -66.16 -3.21
C THR A 60 -19.30 -65.85 -1.84
N GLY A 61 -20.63 -65.95 -1.69
CA GLY A 61 -21.27 -65.61 -0.42
C GLY A 61 -22.77 -65.80 -0.42
N ALA A 62 -23.45 -65.05 0.40
CA ALA A 62 -24.88 -65.02 0.53
C ALA A 62 -25.57 -64.34 -0.67
N ALA A 63 -26.91 -64.57 -0.76
CA ALA A 63 -27.76 -63.88 -1.76
C ALA A 63 -27.77 -62.36 -1.64
N THR A 64 -27.34 -61.84 -0.50
CA THR A 64 -27.21 -60.40 -0.24
C THR A 64 -25.75 -60.04 -0.01
N LYS A 65 -25.26 -59.00 -0.72
CA LYS A 65 -23.91 -58.42 -0.57
C LYS A 65 -24.06 -56.97 -0.18
N THR A 66 -23.56 -56.61 1.00
CA THR A 66 -23.51 -55.20 1.47
C THR A 66 -22.08 -54.71 1.43
N ILE A 67 -21.86 -53.57 0.76
CA ILE A 67 -20.58 -52.84 0.71
C ILE A 67 -20.75 -51.60 1.60
N ASN A 68 -20.02 -51.56 2.72
CA ASN A 68 -20.06 -50.44 3.66
C ASN A 68 -18.98 -49.44 3.33
N SER A 69 -19.26 -48.15 3.56
CA SER A 69 -18.31 -47.03 3.33
C SER A 69 -17.72 -47.05 1.91
N VAL A 70 -18.59 -47.12 0.92
CA VAL A 70 -18.20 -47.23 -0.49
C VAL A 70 -17.26 -46.11 -0.91
N THR A 71 -16.36 -46.44 -1.80
CA THR A 71 -15.44 -45.54 -2.52
C THR A 71 -15.83 -45.49 -4.00
N VAL A 72 -15.30 -44.50 -4.74
CA VAL A 72 -15.56 -44.42 -6.19
C VAL A 72 -15.14 -45.69 -6.92
N SER A 73 -14.08 -46.37 -6.43
CA SER A 73 -13.63 -47.65 -7.00
C SER A 73 -14.59 -48.83 -6.80
N ASP A 74 -15.55 -48.71 -5.90
CA ASP A 74 -16.60 -49.70 -5.73
C ASP A 74 -17.75 -49.53 -6.72
N GLY A 75 -17.80 -48.46 -7.50
CA GLY A 75 -18.69 -48.30 -8.65
C GLY A 75 -18.32 -49.27 -9.77
N GLY A 76 -19.30 -49.65 -10.59
CA GLY A 76 -19.13 -50.56 -11.72
C GLY A 76 -20.37 -51.38 -12.02
N GLU A 77 -20.28 -52.34 -12.97
CA GLU A 77 -21.35 -53.22 -13.35
C GLU A 77 -21.29 -54.52 -12.54
N TYR A 78 -22.31 -54.75 -11.69
CA TYR A 78 -22.42 -55.94 -10.88
C TYR A 78 -23.37 -56.95 -11.52
N SER A 79 -23.04 -58.25 -11.39
CA SER A 79 -23.93 -59.35 -11.72
C SER A 79 -23.69 -60.49 -10.77
N CYS A 80 -24.72 -61.35 -10.60
CA CYS A 80 -24.67 -62.49 -9.72
C CYS A 80 -25.16 -63.78 -10.45
N ARG A 81 -24.66 -64.89 -10.00
CA ARG A 81 -25.20 -66.23 -10.34
C ARG A 81 -25.22 -67.13 -9.11
N ALA A 82 -26.04 -68.17 -9.12
CA ALA A 82 -26.07 -69.13 -8.06
C ALA A 82 -25.41 -70.46 -8.45
N ARG A 83 -24.79 -71.14 -7.46
CA ARG A 83 -24.16 -72.47 -7.58
C ARG A 83 -24.71 -73.41 -6.51
N LYS A 84 -24.99 -74.61 -6.93
CA LYS A 84 -25.29 -75.70 -5.99
C LYS A 84 -24.57 -76.98 -6.44
N ARG A 85 -23.55 -77.39 -5.68
CA ARG A 85 -22.61 -78.45 -6.10
C ARG A 85 -21.96 -78.06 -7.44
N GLU A 86 -22.07 -78.92 -8.48
CA GLU A 86 -21.54 -78.68 -9.83
C GLU A 86 -22.48 -77.87 -10.74
N TYR A 87 -23.62 -77.43 -10.22
CA TYR A 87 -24.67 -76.78 -11.00
C TYR A 87 -24.55 -75.25 -10.89
N TYR A 88 -24.57 -74.55 -12.04
CA TYR A 88 -24.50 -73.06 -12.10
C TYR A 88 -25.71 -72.54 -12.86
N THR A 89 -26.32 -71.46 -12.38
CA THR A 89 -27.24 -70.67 -13.19
C THR A 89 -26.45 -69.74 -14.14
N ASP A 90 -27.15 -69.22 -15.14
CA ASP A 90 -26.60 -68.06 -15.86
C ASP A 90 -26.42 -66.82 -14.92
N TYR A 91 -25.55 -65.87 -15.32
CA TYR A 91 -25.47 -64.62 -14.61
C TYR A 91 -26.74 -63.80 -14.81
N SER A 92 -27.11 -63.02 -13.80
CA SER A 92 -28.12 -61.98 -13.88
C SER A 92 -27.80 -60.97 -14.98
N LYS A 93 -28.78 -60.17 -15.38
CA LYS A 93 -28.47 -58.94 -16.12
C LYS A 93 -27.55 -58.06 -15.25
N PRO A 94 -26.51 -57.43 -15.83
CA PRO A 94 -25.67 -56.50 -15.07
C PRO A 94 -26.46 -55.27 -14.63
N VAL A 95 -26.15 -54.77 -13.42
CA VAL A 95 -26.70 -53.54 -12.87
C VAL A 95 -25.54 -52.61 -12.56
N ALA A 96 -25.59 -51.40 -13.09
CA ALA A 96 -24.58 -50.37 -12.85
C ALA A 96 -24.81 -49.69 -11.49
N VAL A 97 -23.76 -49.62 -10.69
CA VAL A 97 -23.70 -48.85 -9.45
C VAL A 97 -22.77 -47.65 -9.68
N THR A 98 -23.32 -46.46 -9.65
CA THR A 98 -22.52 -45.22 -9.78
C THR A 98 -22.35 -44.60 -8.40
N ILE A 99 -21.09 -44.31 -8.04
CA ILE A 99 -20.73 -43.73 -6.76
C ILE A 99 -20.05 -42.37 -7.01
N TYR A 100 -20.61 -41.33 -6.43
CA TYR A 100 -20.11 -39.95 -6.53
C TYR A 100 -19.25 -39.58 -5.32
N GLU A 101 -18.27 -38.72 -5.52
CA GLU A 101 -17.59 -38.10 -4.39
C GLU A 101 -18.54 -37.15 -3.66
N LYS A 102 -18.45 -37.11 -2.31
CA LYS A 102 -19.20 -36.10 -1.54
C LYS A 102 -18.82 -34.71 -1.98
N PRO A 103 -19.77 -33.88 -2.40
CA PRO A 103 -19.47 -32.54 -2.89
C PRO A 103 -18.80 -31.71 -1.81
N LYS A 104 -17.74 -30.94 -2.17
CA LYS A 104 -17.06 -30.04 -1.30
C LYS A 104 -17.55 -28.61 -1.54
N PRO A 105 -18.18 -27.97 -0.54
CA PRO A 105 -18.68 -26.61 -0.70
C PRO A 105 -17.54 -25.61 -0.93
N LYS A 106 -17.85 -24.54 -1.66
CA LYS A 106 -16.98 -23.37 -1.85
C LYS A 106 -17.53 -22.18 -1.09
N VAL A 107 -16.70 -21.59 -0.21
CA VAL A 107 -17.03 -20.34 0.49
C VAL A 107 -16.53 -19.16 -0.30
N THR A 108 -17.37 -18.15 -0.46
CA THR A 108 -17.00 -16.84 -1.00
C THR A 108 -17.38 -15.75 -0.02
N ILE A 109 -16.52 -14.74 0.12
CA ILE A 109 -16.74 -13.56 0.95
C ILE A 109 -16.75 -12.32 0.05
N LYS A 110 -17.78 -11.50 0.18
CA LYS A 110 -17.89 -10.21 -0.51
C LYS A 110 -18.07 -9.09 0.51
N PRO A 111 -17.46 -7.91 0.30
CA PRO A 111 -16.67 -7.50 -0.88
C PRO A 111 -15.26 -8.10 -0.90
N ALA A 112 -14.65 -8.42 0.26
CA ALA A 112 -13.29 -8.92 0.36
C ALA A 112 -13.04 -9.73 1.65
N LEU A 113 -11.88 -10.39 1.77
CA LEU A 113 -11.43 -11.12 2.97
C LEU A 113 -10.96 -10.20 4.09
N HIS A 114 -10.53 -9.00 3.75
CA HIS A 114 -10.18 -7.94 4.68
C HIS A 114 -11.14 -6.77 4.46
N VAL A 115 -11.85 -6.38 5.51
CA VAL A 115 -12.87 -5.34 5.47
C VAL A 115 -12.72 -4.38 6.64
N PHE A 116 -13.37 -3.23 6.54
CA PHE A 116 -13.39 -2.28 7.65
C PHE A 116 -14.62 -2.46 8.54
N ARG A 117 -14.46 -2.10 9.80
CA ARG A 117 -15.57 -2.02 10.76
C ARG A 117 -16.73 -1.24 10.16
N ARG A 118 -17.97 -1.73 10.41
CA ARG A 118 -19.25 -1.21 9.91
C ARG A 118 -19.55 -1.47 8.43
N GLU A 119 -18.66 -2.10 7.69
CA GLU A 119 -18.98 -2.51 6.30
C GLU A 119 -19.97 -3.68 6.30
N THR A 120 -20.70 -3.82 5.20
CA THR A 120 -21.57 -4.98 4.97
C THR A 120 -20.75 -6.09 4.35
N VAL A 121 -20.79 -7.28 4.95
CA VAL A 121 -20.08 -8.47 4.49
C VAL A 121 -21.08 -9.59 4.25
N THR A 122 -20.98 -10.25 3.13
CA THR A 122 -21.81 -11.43 2.80
C THR A 122 -20.93 -12.64 2.59
N LEU A 123 -21.16 -13.66 3.39
CA LEU A 123 -20.65 -15.02 3.21
C LEU A 123 -21.62 -15.80 2.32
N ARG A 124 -21.12 -16.53 1.35
CA ARG A 124 -21.91 -17.40 0.49
C ARG A 124 -21.27 -18.78 0.38
N CYS A 125 -22.09 -19.80 0.56
CA CYS A 125 -21.73 -21.21 0.44
C CYS A 125 -22.34 -21.78 -0.84
N ASP A 126 -21.51 -22.23 -1.77
CA ASP A 126 -21.97 -22.84 -3.01
C ASP A 126 -21.58 -24.33 -3.01
N ILE A 127 -22.58 -25.20 -3.24
CA ILE A 127 -22.41 -26.64 -3.42
C ILE A 127 -22.81 -26.94 -4.84
N TYR A 128 -21.89 -27.53 -5.61
CA TYR A 128 -22.14 -28.00 -6.96
C TYR A 128 -22.23 -29.51 -6.92
N ASP A 129 -23.42 -30.06 -7.23
CA ASP A 129 -23.67 -31.48 -7.33
C ASP A 129 -24.78 -31.73 -8.37
N GLU A 130 -24.54 -32.68 -9.26
CA GLU A 130 -25.50 -33.06 -10.33
C GLU A 130 -26.64 -33.93 -9.82
N GLY A 131 -26.53 -34.54 -8.62
CA GLY A 131 -27.46 -35.53 -8.09
C GLY A 131 -28.40 -35.05 -6.99
N VAL A 132 -28.21 -33.83 -6.43
CA VAL A 132 -29.03 -33.31 -5.33
C VAL A 132 -29.62 -31.96 -5.71
N THR A 133 -30.94 -31.87 -5.67
CA THR A 133 -31.69 -30.67 -6.13
C THR A 133 -31.83 -29.61 -5.05
N SER A 134 -31.65 -29.93 -3.77
CA SER A 134 -31.90 -29.03 -2.67
C SER A 134 -30.97 -29.29 -1.48
N TRP A 135 -30.26 -28.23 -1.04
CA TRP A 135 -29.37 -28.25 0.11
C TRP A 135 -29.83 -27.28 1.18
N SER A 136 -29.79 -27.70 2.44
CA SER A 136 -29.82 -26.85 3.64
C SER A 136 -28.39 -26.55 4.05
N TYR A 137 -28.07 -25.29 4.30
CA TYR A 137 -26.70 -24.84 4.54
C TYR A 137 -26.47 -24.48 6.00
N TYR A 138 -25.28 -24.77 6.51
CA TYR A 138 -24.88 -24.50 7.89
C TYR A 138 -23.49 -23.91 7.92
N TRP A 139 -23.33 -22.84 8.68
CA TRP A 139 -22.08 -22.13 8.85
C TRP A 139 -21.44 -22.42 10.20
N TYR A 140 -20.13 -22.50 10.21
CA TYR A 140 -19.30 -22.73 11.38
C TYR A 140 -18.22 -21.64 11.46
N LYS A 141 -17.95 -21.18 12.68
CA LYS A 141 -16.94 -20.17 12.97
C LYS A 141 -15.88 -20.73 13.91
N ASP A 142 -14.60 -20.43 13.65
CA ASP A 142 -13.45 -20.72 14.52
C ASP A 142 -13.37 -22.18 14.99
N ASN A 143 -13.65 -23.14 14.10
CA ASN A 143 -13.70 -24.60 14.39
C ASN A 143 -14.75 -25.01 15.42
N SER A 144 -15.70 -24.15 15.75
CA SER A 144 -16.82 -24.53 16.60
C SER A 144 -17.59 -25.70 16.01
N ARG A 145 -18.04 -26.61 16.89
CA ARG A 145 -19.00 -27.69 16.50
C ARG A 145 -20.44 -27.19 16.48
N SER A 146 -20.73 -26.06 17.07
CA SER A 146 -22.04 -25.42 17.04
C SER A 146 -22.24 -24.64 15.74
N VAL A 147 -23.46 -24.74 15.21
CA VAL A 147 -23.86 -23.95 14.03
C VAL A 147 -23.87 -22.47 14.43
N PHE A 148 -23.15 -21.65 13.66
CA PHE A 148 -23.11 -20.21 13.81
C PHE A 148 -24.33 -19.56 13.13
N SER A 149 -24.67 -20.02 11.94
CA SER A 149 -25.79 -19.52 11.13
C SER A 149 -26.26 -20.59 10.16
N ASP A 150 -27.47 -20.47 9.66
CA ASP A 150 -28.07 -21.28 8.62
C ASP A 150 -28.29 -20.49 7.33
N GLY A 151 -28.62 -21.21 6.25
CA GLY A 151 -28.86 -20.64 4.93
C GLY A 151 -27.63 -20.49 4.05
N GLN A 152 -27.87 -20.41 2.73
CA GLN A 152 -26.81 -20.31 1.73
C GLN A 152 -25.97 -19.05 1.86
N LYS A 153 -26.58 -17.96 2.32
CA LYS A 153 -25.93 -16.65 2.51
C LYS A 153 -26.11 -16.19 3.95
N HIS A 154 -25.03 -15.71 4.54
CA HIS A 154 -25.05 -14.99 5.79
C HIS A 154 -24.51 -13.57 5.58
N THR A 155 -25.24 -12.56 6.04
CA THR A 155 -24.87 -11.15 5.83
C THR A 155 -24.74 -10.41 7.17
N PHE A 156 -23.56 -9.86 7.40
CA PHE A 156 -23.31 -8.88 8.44
C PHE A 156 -23.63 -7.50 7.87
N SER A 157 -24.64 -6.82 8.39
CA SER A 157 -25.00 -5.46 7.95
C SER A 157 -24.02 -4.39 8.44
N SER A 158 -23.30 -4.66 9.51
CA SER A 158 -22.32 -3.75 10.13
C SER A 158 -21.29 -4.59 10.88
N VAL A 159 -20.27 -5.04 10.16
CA VAL A 159 -19.25 -5.95 10.70
C VAL A 159 -18.43 -5.29 11.81
N THR A 160 -18.11 -6.07 12.83
CA THR A 160 -17.29 -5.68 14.00
C THR A 160 -16.07 -6.58 14.13
N GLU A 161 -15.13 -6.25 15.00
CA GLU A 161 -13.95 -7.09 15.27
C GLU A 161 -14.34 -8.50 15.77
N SER A 162 -15.44 -8.63 16.51
CA SER A 162 -15.93 -9.93 16.97
C SER A 162 -16.43 -10.84 15.84
N ASP A 163 -16.71 -10.28 14.67
CA ASP A 163 -17.10 -11.02 13.49
C ASP A 163 -15.89 -11.50 12.68
N ALA A 164 -14.68 -11.05 12.99
CA ALA A 164 -13.47 -11.62 12.44
C ALA A 164 -13.32 -13.09 12.88
N GLY A 165 -12.74 -13.94 12.01
CA GLY A 165 -12.58 -15.35 12.31
C GLY A 165 -12.44 -16.21 11.07
N GLU A 166 -12.33 -17.52 11.27
CA GLU A 166 -12.31 -18.54 10.23
C GLU A 166 -13.71 -19.10 10.02
N TYR A 167 -14.21 -18.99 8.80
CA TYR A 167 -15.54 -19.49 8.44
C TYR A 167 -15.46 -20.67 7.51
N SER A 168 -16.30 -21.68 7.78
CA SER A 168 -16.53 -22.82 6.90
C SER A 168 -18.02 -23.13 6.82
N CYS A 169 -18.43 -23.82 5.78
CA CYS A 169 -19.81 -24.25 5.60
C CYS A 169 -19.93 -25.72 5.27
N LYS A 170 -21.11 -26.27 5.49
CA LYS A 170 -21.50 -27.63 5.17
C LYS A 170 -22.97 -27.65 4.74
N GLY A 171 -23.32 -28.51 3.81
CA GLY A 171 -24.71 -28.72 3.39
C GLY A 171 -25.26 -30.04 3.87
N SER A 172 -26.56 -30.05 4.19
CA SER A 172 -27.35 -31.25 4.36
C SER A 172 -28.40 -31.32 3.26
N GLU A 173 -28.64 -32.47 2.69
CA GLU A 173 -29.75 -32.70 1.77
C GLU A 173 -31.09 -32.39 2.47
N THR A 174 -31.98 -31.65 1.82
CA THR A 174 -33.20 -31.17 2.45
C THR A 174 -34.20 -32.29 2.70
N GLU A 175 -34.27 -33.28 1.80
CA GLU A 175 -35.19 -34.45 1.87
C GLU A 175 -34.47 -35.76 2.20
N GLY A 176 -33.25 -35.70 2.72
CA GLY A 176 -32.41 -36.85 3.00
C GLY A 176 -31.56 -36.72 4.25
N SER A 177 -30.74 -37.71 4.55
CA SER A 177 -29.84 -37.75 5.70
C SER A 177 -28.39 -37.47 5.32
N ARG A 178 -28.10 -37.09 4.08
CA ARG A 178 -26.74 -36.97 3.55
C ARG A 178 -26.16 -35.58 3.78
N TRP A 179 -24.84 -35.54 3.99
CA TRP A 179 -24.07 -34.32 4.23
C TRP A 179 -22.97 -34.19 3.19
N SER A 180 -22.73 -32.97 2.77
CA SER A 180 -21.53 -32.60 1.99
C SER A 180 -20.26 -32.77 2.83
N GLN A 181 -19.11 -32.67 2.20
CA GLN A 181 -17.87 -32.37 2.92
C GLN A 181 -17.96 -30.99 3.58
N THR A 182 -17.07 -30.71 4.52
CA THR A 182 -16.88 -29.35 5.03
C THR A 182 -16.03 -28.55 4.03
N SER A 183 -16.38 -27.32 3.77
CA SER A 183 -15.60 -26.43 2.90
C SER A 183 -14.20 -26.17 3.46
N ASP A 184 -13.30 -25.66 2.62
CA ASP A 184 -12.09 -25.03 3.11
C ASP A 184 -12.46 -23.80 3.96
N LYS A 185 -11.62 -23.52 4.95
CA LYS A 185 -11.79 -22.37 5.83
C LYS A 185 -11.39 -21.10 5.10
N VAL A 186 -12.17 -20.05 5.29
CA VAL A 186 -11.88 -18.72 4.78
C VAL A 186 -11.80 -17.77 5.95
N LYS A 187 -10.71 -17.01 6.04
CA LYS A 187 -10.46 -16.07 7.14
C LYS A 187 -11.00 -14.69 6.77
N LEU A 188 -11.97 -14.20 7.56
CA LEU A 188 -12.42 -12.81 7.54
C LEU A 188 -11.61 -12.01 8.56
N THR A 189 -11.01 -10.90 8.12
CA THR A 189 -10.33 -9.95 8.99
C THR A 189 -11.04 -8.61 8.97
N VAL A 190 -11.19 -8.00 10.15
CA VAL A 190 -11.87 -6.72 10.34
C VAL A 190 -10.90 -5.75 11.01
N SER A 191 -10.78 -4.55 10.49
CA SER A 191 -9.93 -3.49 11.07
C SER A 191 -10.60 -2.12 10.95
N ASP A 192 -10.08 -1.13 11.67
CA ASP A 192 -10.45 0.25 11.42
C ASP A 192 -9.75 0.78 10.16
N PRO A 193 -10.42 1.64 9.36
CA PRO A 193 -9.79 2.23 8.20
C PRO A 193 -8.64 3.15 8.62
N ARG A 194 -7.48 2.99 8.01
CA ARG A 194 -6.30 3.84 8.25
C ARG A 194 -5.89 4.55 6.98
N ALA A 195 -5.67 5.85 7.10
CA ALA A 195 -5.03 6.62 6.07
C ALA A 195 -3.51 6.47 6.17
N VAL A 196 -2.83 6.42 5.03
CA VAL A 196 -1.37 6.41 4.91
C VAL A 196 -0.97 7.58 4.03
N LEU A 197 -0.06 8.42 4.52
CA LEU A 197 0.48 9.55 3.78
C LEU A 197 1.88 9.23 3.29
N SER A 198 2.14 9.50 2.03
CA SER A 198 3.44 9.48 1.40
C SER A 198 3.73 10.80 0.68
N VAL A 199 5.00 11.03 0.35
CA VAL A 199 5.48 12.25 -0.34
C VAL A 199 6.25 11.84 -1.58
N SER A 200 5.96 12.46 -2.70
CA SER A 200 6.64 12.22 -3.98
C SER A 200 7.09 13.55 -4.61
N PRO A 201 8.29 13.64 -5.19
CA PRO A 201 9.28 12.57 -5.35
C PRO A 201 10.07 12.28 -4.06
N GLN A 202 10.23 13.26 -3.16
CA GLN A 202 11.06 13.17 -1.95
C GLN A 202 10.69 14.22 -0.90
N LYS A 203 11.21 14.04 0.32
CA LYS A 203 10.94 14.94 1.47
C LYS A 203 11.76 16.20 1.49
N TRP A 204 12.91 16.21 0.84
CA TRP A 204 13.84 17.32 0.75
C TRP A 204 13.77 17.94 -0.65
N LEU A 205 13.46 19.21 -0.72
CA LEU A 205 13.16 19.92 -1.96
C LEU A 205 13.88 21.28 -1.97
N THR A 206 14.16 21.74 -3.17
CA THR A 206 14.52 23.14 -3.41
C THR A 206 13.24 23.92 -3.74
N GLU A 207 13.21 25.19 -3.38
CA GLU A 207 12.09 26.09 -3.71
C GLU A 207 11.79 26.08 -5.22
N GLY A 208 10.53 25.93 -5.57
CA GLY A 208 10.06 25.78 -6.95
C GLY A 208 9.87 24.33 -7.42
N ASP A 209 10.48 23.33 -6.77
CA ASP A 209 10.29 21.93 -7.15
C ASP A 209 8.83 21.49 -6.90
N PRO A 210 8.21 20.72 -7.80
CA PRO A 210 6.88 20.19 -7.56
C PRO A 210 6.91 19.07 -6.53
N VAL A 211 5.96 19.06 -5.61
CA VAL A 211 5.78 18.00 -4.62
C VAL A 211 4.33 17.56 -4.56
N THR A 212 4.12 16.26 -4.42
CA THR A 212 2.80 15.67 -4.25
C THR A 212 2.73 14.93 -2.92
N LEU A 213 1.77 15.31 -2.08
CA LEU A 213 1.35 14.55 -0.91
C LEU A 213 0.29 13.55 -1.37
N ILE A 214 0.54 12.27 -1.15
CA ILE A 214 -0.33 11.17 -1.58
C ILE A 214 -0.93 10.53 -0.33
N CYS A 215 -2.26 10.63 -0.20
CA CYS A 215 -3.01 10.02 0.89
C CYS A 215 -3.80 8.83 0.37
N GLU A 216 -3.55 7.66 0.93
CA GLU A 216 -4.19 6.41 0.51
C GLU A 216 -4.91 5.75 1.68
N VAL A 217 -5.99 5.04 1.35
CA VAL A 217 -6.66 4.11 2.27
C VAL A 217 -6.63 2.74 1.61
N HIS A 218 -5.98 1.77 2.24
CA HIS A 218 -5.97 0.40 1.74
C HIS A 218 -7.34 -0.24 1.91
N SER A 219 -8.22 0.01 0.95
CA SER A 219 -9.61 -0.46 0.95
C SER A 219 -10.04 -0.83 -0.47
N PHE A 220 -10.90 -1.84 -0.56
CA PHE A 220 -11.63 -2.14 -1.80
C PHE A 220 -12.82 -1.19 -2.01
N SER A 221 -13.18 -0.41 -1.00
CA SER A 221 -14.27 0.57 -1.06
C SER A 221 -13.81 1.84 -1.77
N THR A 222 -14.61 2.29 -2.72
CA THR A 222 -14.42 3.56 -3.45
C THR A 222 -15.18 4.71 -2.77
N GLY A 223 -14.97 5.92 -3.24
CA GLY A 223 -15.73 7.09 -2.76
C GLY A 223 -15.14 7.76 -1.52
N TRP A 224 -13.86 7.57 -1.23
CA TRP A 224 -13.14 8.31 -0.21
C TRP A 224 -12.87 9.75 -0.65
N THR A 225 -13.07 10.69 0.25
CA THR A 225 -12.62 12.08 0.16
C THR A 225 -11.49 12.30 1.14
N PHE A 226 -10.48 13.08 0.72
CA PHE A 226 -9.26 13.26 1.48
C PHE A 226 -9.13 14.71 1.96
N SER A 227 -8.53 14.88 3.14
CA SER A 227 -8.19 16.19 3.70
C SER A 227 -6.76 16.15 4.23
N TRP A 228 -5.98 17.19 3.97
CA TRP A 228 -4.59 17.33 4.40
C TRP A 228 -4.48 18.41 5.48
N PHE A 229 -3.61 18.15 6.45
CA PHE A 229 -3.41 19.02 7.59
C PHE A 229 -1.92 19.23 7.82
N THR A 230 -1.56 20.41 8.29
CA THR A 230 -0.26 20.67 8.88
C THR A 230 -0.32 20.45 10.38
N LEU A 231 0.75 19.87 10.92
CA LEU A 231 0.90 19.64 12.34
C LEU A 231 1.67 20.82 12.95
N THR A 232 1.08 21.46 13.94
CA THR A 232 1.72 22.50 14.75
C THR A 232 1.60 22.14 16.22
N ASP A 233 2.56 22.57 17.04
CA ASP A 233 2.44 22.44 18.48
C ASP A 233 1.69 23.64 19.06
N SER A 234 0.77 23.36 19.96
CA SER A 234 0.23 24.36 20.86
C SER A 234 1.18 24.57 22.05
N ALA A 235 1.03 25.71 22.74
CA ALA A 235 1.81 26.05 23.93
C ALA A 235 1.72 25.00 25.06
N GLU A 236 0.78 24.07 24.97
CA GLU A 236 0.54 22.98 25.94
C GLU A 236 1.11 21.62 25.52
N ASN A 237 2.05 21.56 24.57
CA ASN A 237 2.58 20.30 23.99
C ASN A 237 1.51 19.38 23.38
N ARG A 238 0.37 19.92 22.92
CA ARG A 238 -0.66 19.19 22.19
C ARG A 238 -0.50 19.41 20.71
N HIS A 239 -0.59 18.35 19.94
CA HIS A 239 -0.58 18.44 18.48
C HIS A 239 -1.86 19.14 18.00
N GLN A 240 -1.69 20.25 17.31
CA GLN A 240 -2.78 20.97 16.65
C GLN A 240 -2.74 20.66 15.15
N TYR A 241 -3.89 20.28 14.61
CA TYR A 241 -4.05 19.96 13.20
C TYR A 241 -4.73 21.13 12.49
N ASN A 242 -3.98 21.84 11.64
CA ASN A 242 -4.51 22.94 10.86
C ASN A 242 -4.82 22.45 9.45
N LEU A 243 -6.09 22.57 9.02
CA LEU A 243 -6.52 22.22 7.68
C LEU A 243 -5.81 23.10 6.67
N LEU A 244 -5.21 22.50 5.65
CA LEU A 244 -4.71 23.22 4.49
C LEU A 244 -5.92 23.80 3.73
N SER A 245 -5.77 25.00 3.13
CA SER A 245 -6.85 25.75 2.49
C SER A 245 -7.68 24.94 1.49
N ASP A 246 -8.86 25.43 1.10
CA ASP A 246 -9.96 24.76 0.38
C ASP A 246 -9.63 23.98 -0.90
N SER A 247 -8.47 24.21 -1.50
CA SER A 247 -7.95 23.39 -2.62
C SER A 247 -7.57 21.95 -2.23
N SER A 248 -7.64 21.62 -0.95
CA SER A 248 -7.16 20.36 -0.36
C SER A 248 -8.19 19.22 -0.32
N ARG A 249 -9.41 19.41 -0.81
CA ARG A 249 -10.37 18.33 -1.02
C ARG A 249 -10.19 17.75 -2.43
N GLY A 250 -9.10 17.01 -2.63
CA GLY A 250 -8.85 16.33 -3.89
C GLY A 250 -9.62 15.02 -3.99
N ALA A 251 -10.37 14.83 -5.06
CA ALA A 251 -10.75 13.49 -5.50
C ALA A 251 -9.48 12.77 -5.94
N GLY A 252 -9.19 11.59 -5.33
CA GLY A 252 -8.08 10.76 -5.74
C GLY A 252 -6.85 10.74 -4.83
N GLY A 253 -6.89 11.39 -3.66
CA GLY A 253 -5.84 11.26 -2.66
C GLY A 253 -4.54 12.03 -2.92
N ASN A 254 -4.44 12.83 -3.98
CA ASN A 254 -3.24 13.59 -4.35
C ASN A 254 -3.42 15.09 -4.09
N TYR A 255 -2.45 15.68 -3.42
CA TYR A 255 -2.35 17.13 -3.23
C TYR A 255 -0.98 17.60 -3.73
N THR A 256 -0.95 18.22 -4.89
CA THR A 256 0.28 18.68 -5.54
C THR A 256 0.41 20.19 -5.41
N VAL A 257 1.57 20.61 -4.94
CA VAL A 257 1.93 22.04 -4.85
C VAL A 257 3.34 22.25 -5.41
N SER A 258 3.61 23.47 -5.89
CA SER A 258 4.97 23.93 -6.08
C SER A 258 5.56 24.28 -4.71
N SER A 259 6.72 23.74 -4.37
CA SER A 259 7.32 23.92 -3.06
C SER A 259 7.74 25.37 -2.85
N ALA A 260 7.35 25.94 -1.73
CA ALA A 260 7.83 27.22 -1.24
C ALA A 260 8.39 27.03 0.19
N VAL A 261 9.24 27.90 0.65
CA VAL A 261 9.88 27.78 1.97
C VAL A 261 8.85 27.67 3.10
N ASN A 262 7.73 28.37 2.99
CA ASN A 262 6.62 28.30 3.95
C ASN A 262 5.89 26.93 3.96
N HIS A 263 6.10 26.08 2.96
CA HIS A 263 5.60 24.70 2.95
C HIS A 263 6.45 23.74 3.79
N THR A 264 7.57 24.17 4.34
CA THR A 264 8.35 23.40 5.31
C THR A 264 7.47 23.04 6.53
N GLY A 265 7.35 21.76 6.85
CA GLY A 265 6.55 21.32 8.00
C GLY A 265 6.23 19.84 8.01
N VAL A 266 5.36 19.49 8.93
CA VAL A 266 4.89 18.11 9.12
C VAL A 266 3.44 18.04 8.68
N TYR A 267 3.15 17.04 7.91
CA TYR A 267 1.85 16.85 7.27
C TYR A 267 1.22 15.53 7.72
N VAL A 268 -0.08 15.53 7.81
CA VAL A 268 -0.92 14.34 7.97
C VAL A 268 -2.15 14.46 7.08
N CYS A 269 -2.72 13.34 6.73
CA CYS A 269 -3.99 13.30 6.00
C CYS A 269 -5.05 12.52 6.77
N ARG A 270 -6.28 12.68 6.36
CA ARG A 270 -7.42 11.92 6.83
C ARG A 270 -8.38 11.68 5.67
N ALA A 271 -9.00 10.51 5.66
CA ALA A 271 -10.01 10.16 4.66
C ALA A 271 -11.39 10.02 5.31
N GLU A 272 -12.41 10.43 4.58
CA GLU A 272 -13.82 10.34 4.97
C GLU A 272 -14.63 9.77 3.81
N ARG A 273 -15.70 9.00 4.12
CA ARG A 273 -16.64 8.44 3.16
C ARG A 273 -18.07 8.57 3.70
N GLU A 274 -19.04 8.68 2.80
CA GLU A 274 -20.47 8.74 3.13
C GLU A 274 -20.81 9.82 4.17
N LYS A 275 -20.45 11.08 3.87
CA LYS A 275 -20.72 12.24 4.74
C LYS A 275 -20.25 12.04 6.18
N SER A 276 -19.03 11.51 6.33
CA SER A 276 -18.37 11.27 7.64
C SER A 276 -18.88 10.08 8.46
N VAL A 277 -19.70 9.18 7.88
CA VAL A 277 -20.07 7.92 8.56
C VAL A 277 -18.83 7.05 8.74
N TYR A 278 -17.97 6.99 7.73
CA TYR A 278 -16.66 6.33 7.78
C TYR A 278 -15.56 7.39 7.81
N LYS A 279 -14.76 7.38 8.85
CA LYS A 279 -13.71 8.37 9.05
C LYS A 279 -12.46 7.68 9.58
N THR A 280 -11.33 7.89 8.92
CA THR A 280 -10.05 7.39 9.42
C THR A 280 -9.57 8.24 10.59
N GLN A 281 -8.68 7.71 11.38
CA GLN A 281 -7.78 8.55 12.18
C GLN A 281 -6.82 9.30 11.24
N HIS A 282 -6.07 10.27 11.78
CA HIS A 282 -4.99 10.89 11.03
C HIS A 282 -3.95 9.84 10.63
N SER A 283 -3.36 10.02 9.45
CA SER A 283 -2.31 9.16 8.93
C SER A 283 -1.03 9.21 9.79
N ASN A 284 -0.05 8.42 9.39
CA ASN A 284 1.33 8.67 9.77
C ASN A 284 1.74 10.09 9.38
N THR A 285 2.64 10.68 10.14
CA THR A 285 3.24 11.98 9.82
C THR A 285 4.22 11.86 8.67
N GLN A 286 4.18 12.84 7.75
CA GLN A 286 5.21 13.04 6.73
C GLN A 286 5.80 14.43 6.88
N GLN A 287 7.11 14.48 6.78
CA GLN A 287 7.87 15.72 6.84
C GLN A 287 8.13 16.21 5.42
N LEU A 288 8.00 17.51 5.22
CA LEU A 288 8.40 18.19 3.99
C LEU A 288 9.37 19.31 4.36
N TRP A 289 10.54 19.28 3.76
CA TRP A 289 11.61 20.25 4.02
C TRP A 289 11.96 20.96 2.71
N VAL A 290 11.69 22.25 2.65
CA VAL A 290 11.98 23.10 1.49
C VAL A 290 13.12 24.03 1.83
N THR A 291 14.20 23.98 1.04
CA THR A 291 15.33 24.89 1.14
C THR A 291 15.16 26.02 0.12
N GLY A 292 15.17 27.26 0.59
CA GLY A 292 15.11 28.45 -0.26
C GLY A 292 16.42 28.69 -1.04
N VAL A 293 16.29 29.42 -2.14
CA VAL A 293 17.44 29.74 -3.00
C VAL A 293 18.39 30.71 -2.30
N SER A 294 17.86 31.66 -1.53
CA SER A 294 18.61 32.61 -0.70
C SER A 294 17.77 32.96 0.53
N PRO A 295 17.79 32.15 1.57
CA PRO A 295 17.01 32.43 2.75
C PRO A 295 17.57 33.69 3.47
N PRO A 296 16.71 34.61 3.93
CA PRO A 296 17.12 35.80 4.69
C PRO A 296 17.75 35.42 6.04
N VAL A 297 17.46 34.24 6.54
CA VAL A 297 17.96 33.68 7.80
C VAL A 297 18.63 32.34 7.56
N SER A 298 19.87 32.21 8.02
CA SER A 298 20.66 30.98 7.91
C SER A 298 20.83 30.29 9.26
N LEU A 299 20.73 28.96 9.26
CA LEU A 299 21.13 28.14 10.40
C LEU A 299 22.62 27.80 10.29
N ILE A 300 23.44 28.45 11.14
CA ILE A 300 24.87 28.18 11.24
C ILE A 300 25.10 27.01 12.17
N VAL A 301 25.81 26.02 11.69
CA VAL A 301 26.13 24.78 12.42
C VAL A 301 27.63 24.72 12.71
N SER A 302 28.03 24.59 13.95
CA SER A 302 29.42 24.44 14.34
C SER A 302 29.65 23.18 15.18
N PRO A 303 30.50 22.23 14.72
CA PRO A 303 31.30 22.22 13.46
C PRO A 303 30.42 22.20 12.21
N SER A 304 30.89 22.83 11.09
CA SER A 304 30.13 22.96 9.83
C SER A 304 30.03 21.66 9.05
N ARG A 305 29.14 20.76 9.48
CA ARG A 305 28.83 19.47 8.86
C ARG A 305 27.47 18.97 9.32
N THR A 306 26.87 18.08 8.55
CA THR A 306 25.53 17.52 8.86
C THR A 306 25.59 16.32 9.78
N GLN A 307 26.72 15.60 9.85
CA GLN A 307 26.91 14.46 10.76
C GLN A 307 27.91 14.80 11.87
N HIS A 308 27.57 14.45 13.08
CA HIS A 308 28.36 14.73 14.28
C HIS A 308 28.60 13.45 15.09
N PHE A 309 29.72 13.40 15.79
CA PHE A 309 29.99 12.32 16.75
C PHE A 309 29.15 12.50 18.02
N THR A 310 28.86 11.41 18.70
CA THR A 310 28.36 11.45 20.08
C THR A 310 29.41 12.08 21.00
N SER A 311 28.96 12.65 22.12
CA SER A 311 29.84 13.19 23.17
C SER A 311 30.75 14.36 22.71
N VAL A 312 30.29 15.15 21.75
CA VAL A 312 30.93 16.40 21.33
C VAL A 312 29.98 17.58 21.53
N SER A 313 30.53 18.80 21.56
CA SER A 313 29.70 20.01 21.58
C SER A 313 29.19 20.32 20.17
N LEU A 314 27.94 20.78 20.09
CA LEU A 314 27.30 21.23 18.86
C LEU A 314 26.66 22.59 19.13
N SER A 315 27.02 23.60 18.34
CA SER A 315 26.43 24.93 18.38
C SER A 315 25.61 25.20 17.12
N LEU A 316 24.40 25.70 17.32
CA LEU A 316 23.44 26.05 16.28
C LEU A 316 23.02 27.50 16.47
N SER A 317 23.19 28.33 15.47
CA SER A 317 22.86 29.76 15.55
C SER A 317 22.01 30.20 14.36
N CYS A 318 20.98 30.98 14.62
CA CYS A 318 20.20 31.62 13.57
C CYS A 318 20.79 33.03 13.30
N GLU A 319 21.40 33.17 12.13
CA GLU A 319 21.89 34.46 11.66
C GLU A 319 20.88 35.09 10.69
N ASP A 320 20.44 36.29 11.00
CA ASP A 320 19.54 37.10 10.20
C ASP A 320 20.30 38.27 9.58
N GLN A 321 20.23 38.39 8.26
CA GLN A 321 20.85 39.50 7.51
C GLN A 321 20.23 40.87 7.88
N SER A 322 18.99 40.87 8.39
CA SER A 322 18.27 42.08 8.79
C SER A 322 18.48 42.49 10.25
N ASN A 323 19.31 41.76 11.01
CA ASN A 323 19.54 41.98 12.45
C ASN A 323 18.25 41.92 13.30
N SER A 324 17.20 41.25 12.84
CA SER A 324 15.96 41.12 13.61
C SER A 324 16.15 40.17 14.78
N THR A 325 15.66 40.58 15.95
CA THR A 325 15.66 39.74 17.16
C THR A 325 14.41 38.84 17.18
N GLY A 326 14.52 37.63 17.71
CA GLY A 326 13.35 36.76 17.89
C GLY A 326 13.41 35.40 17.20
N TRP A 327 14.51 35.14 16.51
CA TRP A 327 14.74 33.82 15.92
C TRP A 327 15.13 32.79 16.98
N ARG A 328 14.61 31.54 16.82
CA ARG A 328 14.87 30.41 17.70
C ARG A 328 15.18 29.15 16.89
N VAL A 329 16.14 28.36 17.38
CA VAL A 329 16.42 27.04 16.83
C VAL A 329 15.37 26.05 17.32
N ARG A 330 14.64 25.47 16.39
CA ARG A 330 13.65 24.42 16.65
C ARG A 330 14.17 23.10 16.08
N ARG A 331 13.67 22.00 16.62
CA ARG A 331 14.05 20.65 16.22
C ARG A 331 12.81 19.79 16.01
N TYR A 332 12.85 18.96 14.99
CA TYR A 332 11.96 17.83 14.82
C TYR A 332 12.77 16.54 14.96
N THR A 333 12.41 15.70 15.94
CA THR A 333 13.12 14.45 16.25
C THR A 333 12.68 13.32 15.33
N ASP A 334 13.50 12.29 15.18
CA ASP A 334 13.12 11.05 14.48
C ASP A 334 11.92 10.36 15.13
N SER A 335 11.71 10.56 16.44
CA SER A 335 10.54 10.06 17.17
C SER A 335 9.25 10.85 16.93
N GLY A 336 9.28 11.87 16.05
CA GLY A 336 8.11 12.65 15.68
C GLY A 336 7.73 13.77 16.66
N ARG A 337 8.68 14.24 17.49
CA ARG A 337 8.45 15.35 18.42
C ARG A 337 9.02 16.64 17.88
N LEU A 338 8.21 17.70 18.05
CA LEU A 338 8.64 19.07 17.81
C LEU A 338 9.12 19.67 19.14
N GLU A 339 10.37 20.13 19.20
CA GLU A 339 10.99 20.61 20.42
C GLU A 339 11.70 21.94 20.17
N ASP A 340 11.75 22.77 21.21
CA ASP A 340 12.66 23.91 21.25
C ASP A 340 14.06 23.40 21.63
N CYS A 341 15.10 23.88 20.94
CA CYS A 341 16.45 23.43 21.23
C CYS A 341 16.87 23.73 22.69
N SER A 342 16.36 24.81 23.28
CA SER A 342 16.62 25.14 24.69
C SER A 342 15.95 24.21 25.70
N SER A 343 14.94 23.46 25.29
CA SER A 343 14.28 22.46 26.16
C SER A 343 15.04 21.14 26.24
N LEU A 344 16.09 20.97 25.44
CA LEU A 344 16.97 19.80 25.53
C LEU A 344 17.69 19.78 26.87
N ARG A 345 17.77 18.60 27.48
CA ARG A 345 18.33 18.36 28.82
C ARG A 345 19.74 18.98 29.03
N ARG A 346 20.45 19.32 27.94
CA ARG A 346 21.80 19.89 27.88
C ARG A 346 21.94 21.00 26.85
N GLY A 347 20.81 21.52 26.38
CA GLY A 347 20.77 22.67 25.51
C GLY A 347 20.81 23.95 26.34
N SER A 348 21.69 24.86 26.02
CA SER A 348 21.70 26.22 26.56
C SER A 348 21.43 27.22 25.44
N ARG A 349 20.57 28.19 25.71
CA ARG A 349 20.26 29.24 24.75
C ARG A 349 20.91 30.55 25.16
N THR A 350 21.59 31.16 24.21
CA THR A 350 22.13 32.54 24.33
C THR A 350 21.74 33.32 23.09
N GLY A 351 20.74 34.21 23.20
CA GLY A 351 20.18 34.93 22.06
C GLY A 351 19.51 33.98 21.05
N SER A 352 19.95 34.01 19.80
CA SER A 352 19.54 33.13 18.71
C SER A 352 20.35 31.81 18.63
N THR A 353 21.37 31.65 19.49
CA THR A 353 22.25 30.48 19.51
C THR A 353 21.76 29.42 20.52
N CYS A 354 21.73 28.19 20.09
CA CYS A 354 21.50 27.01 20.91
C CYS A 354 22.77 26.15 20.94
N THR A 355 23.31 25.90 22.12
CA THR A 355 24.50 25.05 22.31
C THR A 355 24.11 23.77 23.03
N ILE A 356 24.40 22.64 22.42
CA ILE A 356 24.29 21.30 23.01
C ILE A 356 25.70 20.91 23.45
N SER A 357 25.98 20.96 24.75
CA SER A 357 27.32 20.73 25.28
C SER A 357 27.84 19.32 25.10
N PHE A 358 26.95 18.34 24.97
CA PHE A 358 27.30 16.94 24.85
C PHE A 358 26.22 16.18 24.06
N THR A 359 26.53 15.81 22.83
CA THR A 359 25.59 15.17 21.90
C THR A 359 25.38 13.69 22.13
N TYR A 360 24.15 13.21 21.92
CA TYR A 360 23.74 11.80 21.89
C TYR A 360 23.07 11.46 20.56
N ALA A 361 22.93 10.17 20.27
CA ALA A 361 22.19 9.72 19.09
C ALA A 361 20.73 10.25 19.07
N SER A 362 20.12 10.45 20.25
CA SER A 362 18.78 11.07 20.39
C SER A 362 18.70 12.53 19.96
N ASP A 363 19.83 13.19 19.76
CA ASP A 363 19.87 14.57 19.23
C ASP A 363 19.82 14.61 17.70
N THR A 364 19.76 13.45 17.05
CA THR A 364 19.46 13.34 15.62
C THR A 364 18.08 13.92 15.33
N GLY A 365 17.98 14.69 14.25
CA GLY A 365 16.73 15.29 13.82
C GLY A 365 16.94 16.43 12.83
N VAL A 366 15.84 17.05 12.42
CA VAL A 366 15.89 18.22 11.54
C VAL A 366 15.78 19.48 12.39
N TYR A 367 16.74 20.37 12.22
CA TYR A 367 16.83 21.66 12.92
C TYR A 367 16.57 22.79 11.94
N TRP A 368 15.89 23.85 12.40
CA TRP A 368 15.64 25.05 11.60
C TRP A 368 15.53 26.30 12.47
N CYS A 369 15.62 27.45 11.83
CA CYS A 369 15.34 28.73 12.43
C CYS A 369 13.84 29.04 12.33
N GLN A 370 13.21 29.42 13.43
CA GLN A 370 11.81 29.82 13.48
C GLN A 370 11.67 31.18 14.18
N SER A 371 10.93 32.12 13.52
CA SER A 371 10.57 33.40 14.10
C SER A 371 9.42 33.29 15.09
N GLU A 372 9.14 34.35 15.83
CA GLU A 372 7.96 34.44 16.68
C GLU A 372 6.65 34.48 15.89
N SER A 373 6.68 34.97 14.65
CA SER A 373 5.54 34.91 13.71
C SER A 373 5.28 33.52 13.13
N GLY A 374 6.18 32.56 13.38
CA GLY A 374 6.06 31.17 12.90
C GLY A 374 6.74 30.90 11.56
N GLU A 375 7.44 31.87 10.97
CA GLU A 375 8.25 31.68 9.76
C GLU A 375 9.37 30.68 10.03
N LYS A 376 9.62 29.78 9.08
CA LYS A 376 10.59 28.71 9.19
C LYS A 376 11.61 28.82 8.08
N HIS A 377 12.87 28.87 8.43
CA HIS A 377 13.96 28.97 7.47
C HIS A 377 15.04 27.93 7.69
N HIS A 378 15.63 27.50 6.59
CA HIS A 378 16.85 26.73 6.50
C HIS A 378 16.85 25.43 7.31
N PRO A 379 15.98 24.45 6.98
CA PRO A 379 15.99 23.16 7.64
C PRO A 379 17.29 22.40 7.32
N VAL A 380 17.93 21.86 8.34
CA VAL A 380 19.16 21.06 8.24
C VAL A 380 18.94 19.72 8.95
N ASN A 381 19.22 18.62 8.26
CA ASN A 381 19.22 17.31 8.89
C ASN A 381 20.55 17.08 9.60
N ILE A 382 20.51 17.04 10.93
CA ILE A 382 21.67 16.74 11.76
C ILE A 382 21.57 15.32 12.27
N THR A 383 22.61 14.52 12.01
CA THR A 383 22.70 13.14 12.48
C THR A 383 23.83 12.99 13.47
N VAL A 384 23.54 12.44 14.64
CA VAL A 384 24.55 12.15 15.67
C VAL A 384 24.82 10.65 15.72
N HIS A 385 26.09 10.28 15.49
CA HIS A 385 26.50 8.88 15.35
C HIS A 385 27.78 8.58 16.14
N SER A 386 27.89 7.37 16.67
CA SER A 386 29.07 6.96 17.48
C SER A 386 30.21 6.38 16.66
N GLY A 387 29.94 5.92 15.43
CA GLY A 387 30.92 5.25 14.56
C GLY A 387 31.51 6.19 13.50
N VAL A 388 31.50 5.71 12.26
CA VAL A 388 31.96 6.47 11.10
C VAL A 388 30.94 7.54 10.74
N ILE A 389 31.39 8.74 10.36
CA ILE A 389 30.54 9.82 9.86
C ILE A 389 31.05 10.33 8.51
N LEU A 390 30.13 10.86 7.69
CA LEU A 390 30.45 11.58 6.47
C LEU A 390 30.52 13.08 6.78
N GLU A 391 31.64 13.70 6.48
CA GLU A 391 31.74 15.18 6.47
C GLU A 391 31.12 15.68 5.17
N SER A 392 29.95 16.28 5.28
CA SER A 392 29.12 16.78 4.18
C SER A 392 28.66 18.21 4.48
N PRO A 393 28.45 19.05 3.45
CA PRO A 393 28.08 20.45 3.63
C PRO A 393 26.72 20.60 4.32
N VAL A 394 26.59 21.65 5.12
CA VAL A 394 25.33 22.05 5.79
C VAL A 394 24.39 22.74 4.82
N HIS A 395 24.96 23.56 3.92
CA HIS A 395 24.22 24.39 2.96
C HIS A 395 24.15 23.71 1.59
N PRO A 396 23.12 24.02 0.78
CA PRO A 396 23.10 23.61 -0.61
C PRO A 396 24.33 24.07 -1.37
N VAL A 397 24.92 23.19 -2.15
CA VAL A 397 26.08 23.51 -3.01
C VAL A 397 25.56 24.15 -4.29
N THR A 398 26.22 25.19 -4.78
CA THR A 398 25.85 25.89 -6.01
C THR A 398 26.36 25.11 -7.23
N GLU A 399 25.57 25.03 -8.31
CA GLU A 399 26.06 24.49 -9.59
C GLU A 399 27.31 25.25 -10.04
N GLY A 400 28.33 24.50 -10.47
CA GLY A 400 29.64 25.05 -10.82
C GLY A 400 30.67 25.02 -9.70
N ASP A 401 30.25 25.01 -8.43
CA ASP A 401 31.17 24.91 -7.29
C ASP A 401 31.81 23.50 -7.22
N HIS A 402 32.82 23.38 -6.37
CA HIS A 402 33.42 22.11 -6.04
C HIS A 402 32.84 21.54 -4.73
N LEU A 403 32.77 20.24 -4.63
CA LEU A 403 32.29 19.50 -3.45
C LEU A 403 33.36 18.49 -3.02
N THR A 404 33.76 18.57 -1.76
CA THR A 404 34.67 17.62 -1.13
C THR A 404 33.95 16.92 0.01
N LEU A 405 33.93 15.58 -0.01
CA LEU A 405 33.40 14.72 1.04
C LEU A 405 34.52 13.91 1.68
N ARG A 406 34.48 13.80 3.02
CA ARG A 406 35.45 13.02 3.80
C ARG A 406 34.74 12.04 4.71
N CYS A 407 35.40 10.89 4.90
CA CYS A 407 34.94 9.88 5.84
C CYS A 407 35.74 10.01 7.15
N LEU A 408 35.07 10.27 8.25
CA LEU A 408 35.71 10.56 9.52
C LEU A 408 35.42 9.48 10.56
N TYR A 409 36.40 9.25 11.46
CA TYR A 409 36.25 8.40 12.63
C TYR A 409 36.88 9.06 13.86
N ARG A 410 36.21 8.96 15.01
CA ARG A 410 36.56 9.72 16.21
C ARG A 410 37.90 9.32 16.85
N HIS A 411 38.27 8.05 16.79
CA HIS A 411 39.37 7.48 17.59
C HIS A 411 40.65 7.24 16.78
N THR A 412 40.90 7.99 15.73
CA THR A 412 42.11 7.88 14.93
C THR A 412 42.97 9.12 15.01
N THR A 413 44.29 8.94 15.04
CA THR A 413 45.29 10.04 14.94
C THR A 413 45.22 10.74 13.58
N ALA A 414 44.78 10.06 12.53
CA ALA A 414 44.43 10.63 11.24
C ALA A 414 42.90 10.65 11.12
N PRO A 415 42.25 11.82 11.13
CA PRO A 415 40.79 11.92 11.12
C PRO A 415 40.16 11.39 9.84
N ASN A 416 40.88 11.43 8.71
CA ASN A 416 40.37 11.00 7.41
C ASN A 416 40.65 9.51 7.19
N LEU A 417 39.59 8.75 6.95
CA LEU A 417 39.67 7.33 6.66
C LEU A 417 39.69 7.07 5.14
N ARG A 418 40.47 6.08 4.72
CA ARG A 418 40.26 5.47 3.41
C ARG A 418 38.96 4.68 3.41
N ALA A 419 38.02 5.07 2.58
CA ALA A 419 36.70 4.49 2.56
C ALA A 419 36.13 4.44 1.12
N ASP A 420 35.10 3.65 0.98
CA ASP A 420 34.28 3.61 -0.22
C ASP A 420 33.16 4.65 -0.10
N PHE A 421 32.94 5.42 -1.16
CA PHE A 421 31.88 6.42 -1.20
C PHE A 421 30.72 5.95 -2.09
N TYR A 422 29.52 6.18 -1.58
CA TYR A 422 28.27 5.75 -2.22
C TYR A 422 27.37 6.97 -2.46
N LYS A 423 26.66 6.94 -3.60
CA LYS A 423 25.55 7.85 -3.91
C LYS A 423 24.30 7.02 -4.23
N ASP A 424 23.20 7.31 -3.56
CA ASP A 424 21.91 6.61 -3.71
C ASP A 424 22.02 5.07 -3.60
N GLY A 425 23.00 4.60 -2.82
CA GLY A 425 23.31 3.19 -2.61
C GLY A 425 24.28 2.58 -3.62
N SER A 426 24.65 3.29 -4.68
CA SER A 426 25.62 2.87 -5.68
C SER A 426 27.01 3.33 -5.32
N LEU A 427 28.02 2.45 -5.48
CA LEU A 427 29.43 2.79 -5.28
C LEU A 427 29.88 3.76 -6.38
N ILE A 428 30.44 4.91 -5.96
CA ILE A 428 30.94 5.93 -6.88
C ILE A 428 32.47 6.11 -6.83
N GLN A 429 33.08 5.87 -5.66
CA GLN A 429 34.52 5.92 -5.51
C GLN A 429 35.00 4.92 -4.47
N ASN A 430 36.10 4.25 -4.75
CA ASN A 430 36.62 3.14 -3.94
C ASN A 430 37.90 3.55 -3.21
N GLN A 431 38.01 3.24 -1.92
CA GLN A 431 39.19 3.30 -1.07
C GLN A 431 40.00 4.61 -1.17
N THR A 432 39.34 5.75 -1.06
CA THR A 432 39.97 7.07 -1.02
C THR A 432 39.80 7.76 0.33
N THR A 433 40.65 8.71 0.67
CA THR A 433 40.55 9.51 1.89
C THR A 433 39.50 10.62 1.75
N GLU A 434 39.28 11.09 0.54
CA GLU A 434 38.29 12.11 0.20
C GLU A 434 37.76 11.88 -1.22
N MET A 435 36.54 12.29 -1.43
CA MET A 435 35.86 12.30 -2.70
C MET A 435 35.67 13.73 -3.16
N ASN A 436 36.19 14.07 -4.35
CA ASN A 436 36.14 15.41 -4.90
C ASN A 436 35.32 15.44 -6.20
N ILE A 437 34.34 16.35 -6.25
CA ILE A 437 33.60 16.70 -7.47
C ILE A 437 34.02 18.13 -7.84
N THR A 438 34.74 18.28 -8.94
CA THR A 438 35.33 19.59 -9.34
C THR A 438 34.29 20.58 -9.86
N THR A 439 33.19 20.09 -10.43
CA THR A 439 32.12 20.93 -10.96
C THR A 439 30.78 20.26 -10.64
N VAL A 440 30.12 20.81 -9.64
CA VAL A 440 28.81 20.26 -9.19
C VAL A 440 27.72 20.64 -10.19
N SER A 441 26.85 19.72 -10.49
CA SER A 441 25.62 19.93 -11.28
C SER A 441 24.41 19.33 -10.56
N LYS A 442 23.20 19.63 -11.00
CA LYS A 442 21.98 19.09 -10.39
C LYS A 442 21.95 17.54 -10.34
N SER A 443 22.65 16.88 -11.25
CA SER A 443 22.77 15.40 -11.24
C SER A 443 23.56 14.86 -10.04
N HIS A 444 24.34 15.70 -9.36
CA HIS A 444 25.09 15.33 -8.16
C HIS A 444 24.24 15.43 -6.87
N GLU A 445 23.03 15.95 -6.95
CA GLU A 445 22.09 15.91 -5.82
C GLU A 445 21.71 14.45 -5.48
N GLY A 446 21.63 14.12 -4.18
CA GLY A 446 21.30 12.76 -3.75
C GLY A 446 21.78 12.43 -2.33
N PHE A 447 21.56 11.16 -1.95
CA PHE A 447 22.02 10.63 -0.67
C PHE A 447 23.43 10.07 -0.76
N TYR A 448 24.33 10.62 0.03
CA TYR A 448 25.73 10.19 0.11
C TYR A 448 26.01 9.48 1.42
N SER A 449 26.91 8.49 1.39
CA SER A 449 27.46 7.80 2.56
C SER A 449 28.86 7.29 2.26
N CYS A 450 29.63 7.01 3.32
CA CYS A 450 30.92 6.34 3.18
C CYS A 450 30.95 5.06 4.00
N LYS A 451 31.79 4.09 3.61
CA LYS A 451 31.95 2.81 4.28
C LYS A 451 33.41 2.43 4.41
N HIS A 452 33.85 2.23 5.62
CA HIS A 452 35.17 1.65 5.92
C HIS A 452 35.04 0.13 6.09
N PRO A 453 35.93 -0.70 5.53
CA PRO A 453 35.82 -2.17 5.59
C PRO A 453 35.64 -2.73 7.01
N GLU A 454 36.42 -2.22 7.97
CA GLU A 454 36.46 -2.74 9.33
C GLU A 454 35.61 -1.94 10.33
N ARG A 455 35.29 -0.67 10.05
CA ARG A 455 34.66 0.26 11.00
C ARG A 455 33.19 0.56 10.68
N GLY A 456 32.68 0.01 9.59
CA GLY A 456 31.30 0.13 9.18
C GLY A 456 31.03 1.37 8.33
N ALA A 457 29.76 1.70 8.18
CA ALA A 457 29.27 2.76 7.31
C ALA A 457 28.80 3.99 8.10
N SER A 458 28.91 5.17 7.47
CA SER A 458 28.28 6.37 7.95
C SER A 458 26.77 6.33 7.75
N PRO A 459 25.97 7.12 8.50
CA PRO A 459 24.63 7.50 8.08
C PRO A 459 24.63 8.12 6.68
N LYS A 460 23.44 8.17 6.04
CA LYS A 460 23.26 8.87 4.76
C LYS A 460 23.04 10.35 4.99
N SER A 461 23.71 11.21 4.21
CA SER A 461 23.46 12.66 4.16
C SER A 461 22.88 13.04 2.82
N TRP A 462 21.81 13.84 2.83
CA TRP A 462 21.29 14.47 1.61
C TRP A 462 22.15 15.68 1.25
N ILE A 463 22.67 15.70 0.02
CA ILE A 463 23.37 16.85 -0.56
C ILE A 463 22.43 17.48 -1.57
N SER A 464 22.05 18.73 -1.30
CA SER A 464 21.21 19.54 -2.17
C SER A 464 22.08 20.40 -3.08
N VAL A 465 21.65 20.55 -4.34
CA VAL A 465 22.31 21.36 -5.34
C VAL A 465 21.38 22.47 -5.82
N ARG A 466 21.74 23.71 -5.63
CA ARG A 466 21.01 24.87 -6.14
C ARG A 466 21.53 25.30 -7.50
N ARG A 467 20.62 25.69 -8.38
CA ARG A 467 20.98 26.32 -9.66
C ARG A 467 21.40 27.77 -9.44
N VAL A 468 22.31 28.23 -10.25
CA VAL A 468 22.59 29.66 -10.36
C VAL A 468 21.38 30.30 -11.03
N SER A 469 20.59 31.07 -10.29
CA SER A 469 19.50 31.85 -10.90
C SER A 469 20.14 33.05 -11.62
N ASN A 470 19.96 33.13 -12.91
CA ASN A 470 20.42 34.30 -13.71
C ASN A 470 19.64 35.58 -13.38
N GLU A 471 18.74 35.59 -12.41
CA GLU A 471 17.97 36.79 -12.04
C GLU A 471 18.73 37.80 -11.23
N HIS A 472 19.88 37.44 -10.61
CA HIS A 472 20.71 38.41 -9.85
C HIS A 472 21.71 39.18 -10.70
N CYS A 473 21.84 38.93 -12.01
CA CYS A 473 22.74 39.69 -12.87
C CYS A 473 22.22 41.08 -13.27
N LEU A 474 21.07 41.52 -12.78
CA LEU A 474 20.45 42.78 -13.23
C LEU A 474 20.61 43.96 -12.27
N PHE A 475 21.23 43.81 -11.09
CA PHE A 475 21.26 44.92 -10.10
C PHE A 475 22.56 45.15 -9.32
N ASP A 476 23.72 44.65 -9.79
CA ASP A 476 24.97 45.01 -9.14
C ASP A 476 25.95 45.69 -10.12
N SER A 477 26.39 46.89 -9.77
CA SER A 477 27.15 47.80 -10.64
C SER A 477 28.59 47.36 -10.95
N GLU A 478 29.06 46.23 -10.44
CA GLU A 478 30.36 45.61 -10.78
C GLU A 478 30.30 44.55 -11.87
N SER A 479 29.11 44.19 -12.37
CA SER A 479 28.92 43.08 -13.34
C SER A 479 28.90 43.50 -14.80
N GLN A 480 29.44 44.66 -15.17
CA GLN A 480 29.54 45.08 -16.59
C GLN A 480 30.29 44.08 -17.48
N MET A 481 31.11 43.21 -16.92
CA MET A 481 31.85 42.18 -17.68
C MET A 481 30.98 40.96 -18.07
N CYS A 482 29.98 40.58 -17.30
CA CYS A 482 29.09 39.45 -17.64
C CYS A 482 28.11 39.78 -18.75
N VAL A 483 27.55 41.02 -18.73
CA VAL A 483 26.59 41.47 -19.77
C VAL A 483 27.27 41.62 -21.11
N LEU A 484 28.52 42.11 -21.14
CA LEU A 484 29.30 42.27 -22.38
C LEU A 484 29.71 40.91 -22.99
N ASN A 485 30.00 39.89 -22.20
CA ASN A 485 30.33 38.55 -22.70
C ASN A 485 29.08 37.80 -23.25
N ILE A 486 27.93 38.01 -22.64
CA ILE A 486 26.66 37.42 -23.15
C ILE A 486 26.20 38.18 -24.41
N LEU A 487 26.30 39.49 -24.45
CA LEU A 487 25.97 40.28 -25.63
C LEU A 487 26.94 40.03 -26.80
N SER A 488 28.23 39.80 -26.56
CA SER A 488 29.20 39.51 -27.61
C SER A 488 28.98 38.10 -28.22
N SER A 489 28.62 37.12 -27.42
CA SER A 489 28.31 35.75 -27.90
C SER A 489 26.99 35.65 -28.64
N VAL A 490 26.01 36.48 -28.27
CA VAL A 490 24.69 36.52 -28.93
C VAL A 490 24.75 37.33 -30.25
N LEU A 491 25.55 38.41 -30.30
CA LEU A 491 25.73 39.23 -31.52
C LEU A 491 26.58 38.53 -32.61
N ALA A 492 27.44 37.57 -32.22
CA ALA A 492 28.27 36.81 -33.15
C ALA A 492 27.51 35.66 -33.85
N ALA A 493 26.33 35.25 -33.37
CA ALA A 493 25.72 33.98 -33.76
C ALA A 493 24.53 34.07 -34.74
N CYS A 494 23.85 35.21 -34.95
CA CYS A 494 22.71 35.19 -35.90
C CYS A 494 22.16 36.59 -36.30
N PRO A 495 22.10 36.95 -37.61
CA PRO A 495 21.51 38.19 -38.12
C PRO A 495 19.97 38.26 -37.92
N TYR A 496 19.31 37.15 -37.58
CA TYR A 496 17.87 37.13 -37.31
C TYR A 496 17.48 37.68 -35.94
N LEU A 497 18.41 37.78 -34.99
CA LEU A 497 18.09 38.29 -33.63
C LEU A 497 17.87 39.81 -33.62
N LEU A 498 18.49 40.57 -34.54
CA LEU A 498 18.21 42.00 -34.67
C LEU A 498 16.78 42.28 -35.12
N VAL A 499 16.24 41.43 -35.99
CA VAL A 499 14.87 41.58 -36.49
C VAL A 499 13.86 41.24 -35.40
N THR A 500 14.14 40.20 -34.56
CA THR A 500 13.26 39.82 -33.45
C THR A 500 13.27 40.88 -32.34
N VAL A 501 14.40 41.46 -32.00
CA VAL A 501 14.48 42.55 -31.00
C VAL A 501 13.71 43.79 -31.50
N VAL A 502 13.82 44.16 -32.78
CA VAL A 502 13.07 45.27 -33.36
C VAL A 502 11.55 44.98 -33.41
N LEU A 503 11.17 43.73 -33.67
CA LEU A 503 9.76 43.33 -33.66
C LEU A 503 9.20 43.33 -32.22
N ILE A 504 9.97 42.88 -31.22
CA ILE A 504 9.56 42.93 -29.81
C ILE A 504 9.40 44.39 -29.38
N PHE A 505 10.34 45.26 -29.74
CA PHE A 505 10.25 46.69 -29.42
C PHE A 505 9.05 47.39 -30.07
N ARG A 506 8.72 47.04 -31.33
CA ARG A 506 7.50 47.53 -31.99
C ARG A 506 6.22 46.96 -31.35
N CYS A 507 6.24 45.70 -30.90
CA CYS A 507 5.10 45.08 -30.19
C CYS A 507 4.87 45.73 -28.83
N CYS A 508 5.93 46.02 -28.07
CA CYS A 508 5.85 46.71 -26.76
C CYS A 508 5.33 48.16 -26.94
N ARG A 509 5.81 48.91 -27.94
CA ARG A 509 5.31 50.28 -28.26
C ARG A 509 3.85 50.29 -28.70
N MET A 510 3.42 49.30 -29.48
CA MET A 510 1.98 49.17 -29.85
C MET A 510 1.11 48.82 -28.62
N ARG A 511 1.63 48.05 -27.69
CA ARG A 511 0.92 47.75 -26.44
C ARG A 511 0.74 48.94 -25.53
N GLU A 512 1.74 49.81 -25.44
CA GLU A 512 1.64 51.08 -24.69
C GLU A 512 0.64 52.06 -25.35
N SER A 513 0.72 52.24 -26.65
CA SER A 513 -0.23 53.07 -27.39
C SER A 513 -1.69 52.56 -27.34
N LEU A 514 -1.88 51.21 -27.21
CA LEU A 514 -3.21 50.62 -27.00
C LEU A 514 -3.70 50.79 -25.56
N LYS A 515 -2.81 50.85 -24.57
CA LYS A 515 -3.16 51.19 -23.18
C LYS A 515 -3.58 52.65 -23.06
N GLU A 516 -2.84 53.60 -23.66
CA GLU A 516 -3.20 55.02 -23.68
C GLU A 516 -4.54 55.26 -24.35
N ARG A 517 -4.83 54.63 -25.49
CA ARG A 517 -6.15 54.70 -26.14
C ARG A 517 -7.28 54.08 -25.30
N ARG A 518 -7.00 53.08 -24.47
CA ARG A 518 -8.01 52.53 -23.57
C ARG A 518 -8.26 53.44 -22.36
N GLU A 519 -7.29 54.12 -21.90
CA GLU A 519 -7.42 55.12 -20.82
C GLU A 519 -8.16 56.36 -21.31
N GLN A 520 -7.81 56.89 -22.48
CA GLN A 520 -8.56 58.01 -23.11
C GLN A 520 -10.02 57.65 -23.39
N LYS A 521 -10.32 56.42 -23.80
CA LYS A 521 -11.69 55.96 -24.03
C LYS A 521 -12.49 55.82 -22.72
N LYS A 522 -11.84 55.48 -21.61
CA LYS A 522 -12.45 55.46 -20.29
C LYS A 522 -12.74 56.86 -19.75
N GLU A 523 -11.87 57.81 -20.04
CA GLU A 523 -12.03 59.20 -19.63
C GLU A 523 -13.12 59.90 -20.39
N THR A 524 -13.25 59.62 -21.72
CA THR A 524 -14.34 60.11 -22.56
C THR A 524 -15.67 59.55 -22.13
N THR A 525 -15.74 58.26 -21.73
CA THR A 525 -16.97 57.64 -21.22
C THR A 525 -17.38 58.17 -19.85
N ARG A 526 -16.43 58.59 -19.02
CA ARG A 526 -16.67 59.17 -17.69
C ARG A 526 -17.21 60.62 -17.81
N ASN A 527 -16.76 61.36 -18.79
CA ASN A 527 -17.24 62.75 -19.07
C ASN A 527 -18.63 62.76 -19.70
N THR A 528 -19.00 61.73 -20.49
CA THR A 528 -20.36 61.61 -21.07
C THR A 528 -21.42 61.23 -20.01
N THR A 529 -21.03 60.45 -19.01
CA THR A 529 -21.93 60.05 -17.90
C THR A 529 -22.19 61.19 -16.91
N THR A 530 -21.28 62.14 -16.80
CA THR A 530 -21.42 63.33 -15.92
C THR A 530 -22.28 64.44 -16.56
N THR A 531 -22.39 64.46 -17.88
CA THR A 531 -23.26 65.44 -18.61
C THR A 531 -24.70 64.99 -18.66
N ASP A 532 -25.00 63.68 -18.64
CA ASP A 532 -26.37 63.19 -18.65
C ASP A 532 -27.06 63.23 -17.25
N LEU A 533 -26.27 63.35 -16.15
CA LEU A 533 -26.86 63.50 -14.80
C LEU A 533 -27.23 64.95 -14.46
N SER A 534 -26.79 65.95 -15.27
CA SER A 534 -27.14 67.35 -15.02
C SER A 534 -28.39 67.83 -15.78
N HIS A 535 -28.94 67.02 -16.67
CA HIS A 535 -30.21 67.32 -17.42
C HIS A 535 -31.48 66.64 -16.83
N SER A 536 -31.36 65.85 -15.80
CA SER A 536 -32.53 65.14 -15.19
C SER A 536 -33.01 65.74 -13.88
N LEU A 537 -32.49 66.96 -13.48
CA LEU A 537 -32.95 67.71 -12.32
C LEU A 537 -33.17 69.19 -12.70
N ARG A 538 -34.16 69.41 -13.56
CA ARG A 538 -34.92 70.62 -13.67
C ARG A 538 -36.36 70.33 -14.12
#